data_3e5f09e3e6c8a3e19d0d0561aef6653a
#
_entry.id   3e5f09e3e6c8a3e19d0d0561aef6653a
#
_cell.length_a   1.000
_cell.length_b   1.000
_cell.length_c   1.000
_cell.angle_alpha   90.00
_cell.angle_beta   90.00
_cell.angle_gamma   90.00
#
_symmetry.space_group_name_H-M   'P 1'
#
loop_
_entity.id
_entity.type
_entity.pdbx_description
1 polymer ?
#
loop_
_entity_poly.entity_id
_entity_poly.type
_entity_poly.pdbx_seq_one_letter_code
_entity_poly.pdbx_strand_id
1 'polypeptide(L)'
;IARSLQNDVIILLLIVVVVVWLIVLRLRRRIVEPMEALAAVATRVAQGDLVKTHITVPGASREVNALIGAIDGMVAELRELVGTIRSNATDAATMAEQISSSTQQMSASTQEVSGTCTDLTERASRQATLVRATAEDGQKILTIAEQLASSAGEMTERNATLSRLARMHKERLDASSQELTKLAEEVELGADEAEALASASGDIEKFVAQTKAIARQTHMLALNAGIEAARAGAEGRGFAVVAEEVRKLAGQAAQSATSTSETVRNIQSRVETTRERLLRLAKGGEKARDAARTAAEGLGTVAAEAEQNDGWTRQIADSSTAVRQLIHGIGERMTDISAGTEDVAAAAEEIAASAQELSASTTEIATSAEQMARTSRELDGIVGRFRLS
;
A
#
# COMPACT_ATOMS: atom_id res chain seq x y z
N ILE A 1 -108.60 -72.63 -83.02
CA ILE A 1 -107.16 -72.52 -83.03
C ILE A 1 -106.68 -71.05 -82.89
N ALA A 2 -107.33 -69.99 -83.44
CA ALA A 2 -106.91 -68.57 -83.41
C ALA A 2 -106.95 -67.95 -81.96
N ARG A 3 -107.91 -68.33 -81.07
CA ARG A 3 -107.98 -67.77 -79.66
C ARG A 3 -106.94 -68.39 -78.68
N SER A 4 -106.50 -69.63 -78.85
CA SER A 4 -105.46 -70.23 -78.02
C SER A 4 -104.09 -69.60 -78.34
N LEU A 5 -103.76 -69.37 -79.64
CA LEU A 5 -102.51 -68.70 -80.03
C LEU A 5 -102.43 -67.25 -79.51
N GLN A 6 -103.53 -66.55 -79.38
CA GLN A 6 -103.57 -65.18 -78.87
C GLN A 6 -103.33 -65.11 -77.35
N ASN A 7 -103.86 -66.07 -76.57
CA ASN A 7 -103.62 -66.18 -75.14
C ASN A 7 -102.19 -66.62 -74.81
N ASP A 8 -101.57 -67.50 -75.60
CA ASP A 8 -100.19 -67.96 -75.39
C ASP A 8 -99.20 -66.75 -75.72
N VAL A 9 -99.49 -65.95 -76.69
CA VAL A 9 -98.68 -64.72 -77.02
C VAL A 9 -98.77 -63.65 -75.89
N ILE A 10 -99.99 -63.47 -75.31
CA ILE A 10 -100.22 -62.55 -74.17
C ILE A 10 -99.48 -63.05 -72.88
N ILE A 11 -99.54 -64.33 -72.62
CA ILE A 11 -98.85 -65.00 -71.46
C ILE A 11 -97.31 -64.86 -71.63
N LEU A 12 -96.78 -65.09 -72.87
CA LEU A 12 -95.37 -64.93 -73.18
C LEU A 12 -94.93 -63.48 -73.01
N LEU A 13 -95.75 -62.51 -73.43
CA LEU A 13 -95.43 -61.08 -73.25
C LEU A 13 -95.47 -60.67 -71.81
N LEU A 14 -96.37 -61.17 -70.97
CA LEU A 14 -96.44 -60.97 -69.52
C LEU A 14 -95.19 -61.49 -68.83
N ILE A 15 -94.80 -62.79 -69.20
CA ILE A 15 -93.58 -63.41 -68.65
C ILE A 15 -92.36 -62.57 -69.01
N VAL A 16 -92.19 -62.10 -70.24
CA VAL A 16 -91.07 -61.22 -70.69
C VAL A 16 -91.08 -59.92 -69.89
N VAL A 17 -92.24 -59.24 -69.72
CA VAL A 17 -92.37 -58.04 -68.92
C VAL A 17 -91.98 -58.29 -67.45
N VAL A 18 -92.47 -59.39 -66.87
CA VAL A 18 -92.06 -59.69 -65.49
C VAL A 18 -90.57 -60.08 -65.34
N VAL A 19 -90.00 -60.78 -66.34
CA VAL A 19 -88.53 -61.07 -66.34
C VAL A 19 -87.71 -59.79 -66.51
N VAL A 20 -88.13 -58.91 -67.48
CA VAL A 20 -87.44 -57.63 -67.64
C VAL A 20 -87.61 -56.78 -66.38
N TRP A 21 -88.75 -56.71 -65.80
CA TRP A 21 -88.96 -55.98 -64.53
C TRP A 21 -88.14 -56.57 -63.38
N LEU A 22 -88.02 -57.84 -63.24
CA LEU A 22 -87.13 -58.53 -62.24
C LEU A 22 -85.64 -58.24 -62.51
N ILE A 23 -85.22 -58.20 -63.81
CA ILE A 23 -83.84 -57.88 -64.15
C ILE A 23 -83.55 -56.37 -63.80
N VAL A 24 -84.45 -55.48 -64.10
CA VAL A 24 -84.32 -54.05 -63.79
C VAL A 24 -84.28 -53.88 -62.26
N LEU A 25 -85.16 -54.49 -61.53
CA LEU A 25 -85.11 -54.49 -60.01
C LEU A 25 -83.79 -55.02 -59.46
N ARG A 26 -83.28 -56.08 -60.05
CA ARG A 26 -82.00 -56.70 -59.63
C ARG A 26 -80.82 -55.84 -60.02
N LEU A 27 -80.84 -55.17 -61.19
CA LEU A 27 -79.83 -54.24 -61.62
C LEU A 27 -79.81 -52.99 -60.70
N ARG A 28 -81.04 -52.47 -60.48
CA ARG A 28 -81.15 -51.31 -59.54
C ARG A 28 -80.59 -51.56 -58.20
N ARG A 29 -80.90 -52.66 -57.59
CA ARG A 29 -80.40 -53.01 -56.21
C ARG A 29 -78.94 -53.43 -56.20
N ARG A 30 -78.44 -54.04 -57.28
CA ARG A 30 -77.04 -54.52 -57.32
C ARG A 30 -76.02 -53.53 -57.82
N ILE A 31 -76.44 -52.52 -58.61
CA ILE A 31 -75.52 -51.58 -59.20
C ILE A 31 -75.95 -50.13 -58.96
N VAL A 32 -77.19 -49.72 -59.19
CA VAL A 32 -77.57 -48.32 -59.14
C VAL A 32 -77.58 -47.75 -57.71
N GLU A 33 -78.28 -48.41 -56.79
CA GLU A 33 -78.36 -47.99 -55.39
C GLU A 33 -76.96 -47.94 -54.70
N PRO A 34 -76.07 -48.92 -54.86
CA PRO A 34 -74.71 -48.83 -54.36
C PRO A 34 -73.90 -47.71 -55.03
N MET A 35 -74.03 -47.49 -56.30
CA MET A 35 -73.34 -46.39 -57.02
C MET A 35 -73.80 -45.00 -56.53
N GLU A 36 -75.10 -44.84 -56.28
CA GLU A 36 -75.64 -43.60 -55.66
C GLU A 36 -75.10 -43.38 -54.26
N ALA A 37 -75.01 -44.43 -53.47
CA ALA A 37 -74.40 -44.37 -52.13
C ALA A 37 -72.90 -44.01 -52.17
N LEU A 38 -72.16 -44.61 -53.13
CA LEU A 38 -70.74 -44.23 -53.35
C LEU A 38 -70.57 -42.78 -53.83
N ALA A 39 -71.41 -42.35 -54.74
CA ALA A 39 -71.39 -40.93 -55.20
C ALA A 39 -71.71 -39.98 -54.05
N ALA A 40 -72.65 -40.33 -53.17
CA ALA A 40 -72.97 -39.54 -51.98
C ALA A 40 -71.74 -39.44 -51.00
N VAL A 41 -71.02 -40.57 -50.75
CA VAL A 41 -69.80 -40.55 -49.92
C VAL A 41 -68.73 -39.74 -50.63
N ALA A 42 -68.48 -39.94 -51.90
CA ALA A 42 -67.49 -39.17 -52.64
C ALA A 42 -67.77 -37.66 -52.56
N THR A 43 -69.07 -37.25 -52.68
CA THR A 43 -69.50 -35.86 -52.51
C THR A 43 -69.25 -35.32 -51.11
N ARG A 44 -69.50 -36.12 -50.07
CA ARG A 44 -69.23 -35.75 -48.70
C ARG A 44 -67.72 -35.60 -48.46
N VAL A 45 -66.91 -36.53 -48.94
CA VAL A 45 -65.45 -36.41 -48.90
C VAL A 45 -64.93 -35.14 -49.57
N ALA A 46 -65.48 -34.82 -50.77
CA ALA A 46 -65.14 -33.57 -51.47
C ALA A 46 -65.56 -32.32 -50.70
N GLN A 47 -66.56 -32.39 -49.83
CA GLN A 47 -67.01 -31.34 -48.91
C GLN A 47 -66.23 -31.31 -47.62
N GLY A 48 -65.27 -32.22 -47.43
CA GLY A 48 -64.40 -32.30 -46.21
C GLY A 48 -64.99 -33.17 -45.09
N ASP A 49 -66.11 -33.86 -45.33
CA ASP A 49 -66.67 -34.78 -44.30
C ASP A 49 -66.02 -36.17 -44.41
N LEU A 50 -65.00 -36.39 -43.53
CA LEU A 50 -64.29 -37.67 -43.43
C LEU A 50 -64.79 -38.52 -42.29
N VAL A 51 -65.98 -38.24 -41.72
CA VAL A 51 -66.57 -39.02 -40.67
C VAL A 51 -66.76 -40.50 -41.10
N LYS A 52 -66.33 -41.43 -40.31
CA LYS A 52 -66.42 -42.86 -40.65
C LYS A 52 -67.83 -43.28 -40.98
N THR A 53 -68.11 -43.54 -42.26
CA THR A 53 -69.37 -44.01 -42.77
C THR A 53 -69.14 -45.39 -43.34
N HIS A 54 -69.68 -46.41 -42.71
CA HIS A 54 -69.63 -47.78 -43.24
C HIS A 54 -70.70 -47.95 -44.33
N ILE A 55 -70.26 -48.07 -45.57
CA ILE A 55 -71.19 -48.33 -46.69
C ILE A 55 -71.44 -49.82 -46.69
N THR A 56 -72.59 -50.28 -46.13
CA THR A 56 -73.04 -51.63 -46.29
C THR A 56 -74.22 -51.73 -47.22
N VAL A 57 -74.02 -52.28 -48.41
CA VAL A 57 -75.09 -52.47 -49.42
C VAL A 57 -75.29 -53.97 -49.61
N PRO A 58 -76.36 -54.59 -48.96
CA PRO A 58 -76.62 -55.97 -49.11
C PRO A 58 -76.95 -56.40 -50.51
N GLY A 59 -76.21 -57.35 -51.11
CA GLY A 59 -76.45 -57.86 -52.43
C GLY A 59 -75.75 -57.12 -53.57
N ALA A 60 -74.84 -56.21 -53.31
CA ALA A 60 -73.99 -55.52 -54.34
C ALA A 60 -73.11 -56.54 -55.11
N SER A 61 -72.79 -56.23 -56.40
CA SER A 61 -71.90 -57.11 -57.17
C SER A 61 -70.47 -57.11 -56.58
N ARG A 62 -69.64 -58.10 -56.93
CA ARG A 62 -68.24 -58.19 -56.47
C ARG A 62 -67.38 -56.98 -56.77
N GLU A 63 -67.58 -56.37 -57.98
CA GLU A 63 -66.89 -55.20 -58.46
C GLU A 63 -67.27 -53.97 -57.65
N VAL A 64 -68.56 -53.83 -57.34
CA VAL A 64 -69.06 -52.71 -56.51
C VAL A 64 -68.58 -52.81 -55.09
N ASN A 65 -68.55 -54.01 -54.50
CA ASN A 65 -67.97 -54.23 -53.16
C ASN A 65 -66.47 -53.92 -53.14
N ALA A 66 -65.75 -54.29 -54.22
CA ALA A 66 -64.31 -53.88 -54.30
C ALA A 66 -64.14 -52.37 -54.39
N LEU A 67 -65.03 -51.68 -55.09
CA LEU A 67 -65.00 -50.20 -55.16
C LEU A 67 -65.35 -49.54 -53.80
N ILE A 68 -66.37 -50.10 -53.11
CA ILE A 68 -66.72 -49.66 -51.75
C ILE A 68 -65.46 -49.82 -50.81
N GLY A 69 -64.79 -50.96 -50.83
CA GLY A 69 -63.59 -51.20 -50.01
C GLY A 69 -62.45 -50.24 -50.38
N ALA A 70 -62.26 -49.94 -51.64
CA ALA A 70 -61.23 -48.97 -52.08
C ALA A 70 -61.54 -47.55 -51.61
N ILE A 71 -62.82 -47.10 -51.66
CA ILE A 71 -63.25 -45.79 -51.19
C ILE A 71 -63.15 -45.72 -49.65
N ASP A 72 -63.61 -46.76 -48.92
CA ASP A 72 -63.47 -46.82 -47.48
C ASP A 72 -61.99 -46.74 -47.07
N GLY A 73 -61.09 -47.49 -47.76
CA GLY A 73 -59.66 -47.43 -47.56
C GLY A 73 -59.08 -46.00 -47.80
N MET A 74 -59.48 -45.37 -48.93
CA MET A 74 -59.05 -44.00 -49.22
C MET A 74 -59.55 -43.00 -48.18
N VAL A 75 -60.77 -43.10 -47.69
CA VAL A 75 -61.32 -42.24 -46.63
C VAL A 75 -60.56 -42.44 -45.34
N ALA A 76 -60.22 -43.72 -44.98
CA ALA A 76 -59.44 -44.02 -43.79
C ALA A 76 -58.02 -43.40 -43.84
N GLU A 77 -57.32 -43.55 -44.97
CA GLU A 77 -55.98 -42.93 -45.18
C GLU A 77 -56.02 -41.42 -45.14
N LEU A 78 -57.01 -40.79 -45.84
CA LEU A 78 -57.18 -39.35 -45.78
C LEU A 78 -57.47 -38.86 -44.38
N ARG A 79 -58.23 -39.56 -43.58
CA ARG A 79 -58.53 -39.25 -42.19
C ARG A 79 -57.30 -39.32 -41.35
N GLU A 80 -56.47 -40.35 -41.47
CA GLU A 80 -55.22 -40.54 -40.76
C GLU A 80 -54.22 -39.43 -41.13
N LEU A 81 -54.11 -39.13 -42.42
CA LEU A 81 -53.23 -38.07 -42.94
C LEU A 81 -53.63 -36.69 -42.40
N VAL A 82 -54.93 -36.33 -42.45
CA VAL A 82 -55.48 -35.09 -41.93
C VAL A 82 -55.27 -35.01 -40.39
N GLY A 83 -55.50 -36.14 -39.69
CA GLY A 83 -55.23 -36.23 -38.22
C GLY A 83 -53.78 -35.99 -37.90
N THR A 84 -52.86 -36.61 -38.64
CA THR A 84 -51.40 -36.42 -38.47
C THR A 84 -50.95 -34.99 -38.77
N ILE A 85 -51.44 -34.38 -39.88
CA ILE A 85 -51.13 -32.99 -40.20
C ILE A 85 -51.61 -32.05 -39.11
N ARG A 86 -52.81 -32.28 -38.54
CA ARG A 86 -53.35 -31.46 -37.43
C ARG A 86 -52.52 -31.58 -36.18
N SER A 87 -52.12 -32.79 -35.79
CA SER A 87 -51.20 -32.99 -34.65
C SER A 87 -49.87 -32.26 -34.86
N ASN A 88 -49.24 -32.49 -36.02
CA ASN A 88 -47.96 -31.85 -36.35
C ASN A 88 -48.06 -30.30 -36.40
N ALA A 89 -49.16 -29.75 -36.89
CA ALA A 89 -49.40 -28.33 -36.85
C ALA A 89 -49.52 -27.76 -35.42
N THR A 90 -50.25 -28.50 -34.57
CA THR A 90 -50.37 -28.13 -33.14
C THR A 90 -49.00 -28.20 -32.44
N ASP A 91 -48.25 -29.27 -32.67
CA ASP A 91 -46.92 -29.44 -32.09
C ASP A 91 -45.95 -28.35 -32.59
N ALA A 92 -45.97 -28.00 -33.85
CA ALA A 92 -45.16 -26.94 -34.45
C ALA A 92 -45.54 -25.55 -33.88
N ALA A 93 -46.83 -25.27 -33.67
CA ALA A 93 -47.27 -24.01 -33.04
C ALA A 93 -46.77 -23.90 -31.59
N THR A 94 -46.85 -25.00 -30.79
CA THR A 94 -46.35 -25.06 -29.43
C THR A 94 -44.84 -24.87 -29.37
N MET A 95 -44.11 -25.48 -30.32
CA MET A 95 -42.67 -25.35 -30.45
C MET A 95 -42.27 -23.90 -30.80
N ALA A 96 -43.03 -23.24 -31.68
CA ALA A 96 -42.81 -21.84 -32.00
C ALA A 96 -42.99 -20.90 -30.80
N GLU A 97 -43.98 -21.14 -29.96
CA GLU A 97 -44.17 -20.38 -28.69
C GLU A 97 -43.03 -20.60 -27.71
N GLN A 98 -42.55 -21.84 -27.58
CA GLN A 98 -41.37 -22.11 -26.74
C GLN A 98 -40.10 -21.43 -27.26
N ILE A 99 -39.86 -21.45 -28.59
CA ILE A 99 -38.74 -20.74 -29.21
C ILE A 99 -38.85 -19.23 -28.96
N SER A 100 -40.05 -18.65 -29.10
CA SER A 100 -40.28 -17.22 -28.84
C SER A 100 -39.96 -16.85 -27.39
N SER A 101 -40.38 -17.63 -26.42
CA SER A 101 -40.01 -17.44 -25.00
C SER A 101 -38.51 -17.55 -24.74
N SER A 102 -37.85 -18.52 -25.35
CA SER A 102 -36.40 -18.71 -25.24
C SER A 102 -35.61 -17.56 -25.85
N THR A 103 -36.08 -17.02 -26.99
CA THR A 103 -35.43 -15.86 -27.63
C THR A 103 -35.61 -14.58 -26.85
N GLN A 104 -36.73 -14.37 -26.14
CA GLN A 104 -36.90 -13.26 -25.22
C GLN A 104 -35.90 -13.33 -24.04
N GLN A 105 -35.76 -14.49 -23.46
CA GLN A 105 -34.80 -14.71 -22.39
C GLN A 105 -33.34 -14.51 -22.88
N MET A 106 -33.01 -15.00 -24.08
CA MET A 106 -31.70 -14.85 -24.69
C MET A 106 -31.40 -13.37 -24.99
N SER A 107 -32.38 -12.60 -25.47
CA SER A 107 -32.25 -11.16 -25.70
C SER A 107 -31.93 -10.41 -24.41
N ALA A 108 -32.62 -10.73 -23.29
CA ALA A 108 -32.35 -10.13 -21.98
C ALA A 108 -30.92 -10.46 -21.48
N SER A 109 -30.49 -11.73 -21.60
CA SER A 109 -29.14 -12.15 -21.22
C SER A 109 -28.05 -11.48 -22.06
N THR A 110 -28.28 -11.33 -23.35
CA THR A 110 -27.36 -10.65 -24.27
C THR A 110 -27.19 -9.16 -23.91
N GLN A 111 -28.26 -8.52 -23.48
CA GLN A 111 -28.26 -7.14 -23.04
C GLN A 111 -27.51 -6.95 -21.73
N GLU A 112 -27.62 -7.92 -20.80
CA GLU A 112 -26.85 -7.96 -19.55
C GLU A 112 -25.34 -8.17 -19.81
N VAL A 113 -24.99 -9.07 -20.73
CA VAL A 113 -23.60 -9.27 -21.18
C VAL A 113 -23.02 -7.98 -21.75
N SER A 114 -23.73 -7.29 -22.64
CA SER A 114 -23.29 -6.02 -23.21
C SER A 114 -23.07 -4.93 -22.16
N GLY A 115 -23.96 -4.84 -21.15
CA GLY A 115 -23.79 -3.94 -20.01
C GLY A 115 -22.54 -4.27 -19.18
N THR A 116 -22.31 -5.56 -18.94
CA THR A 116 -21.12 -6.04 -18.20
C THR A 116 -19.83 -5.71 -18.95
N CYS A 117 -19.79 -5.84 -20.26
CA CYS A 117 -18.64 -5.47 -21.09
C CYS A 117 -18.32 -3.98 -21.02
N THR A 118 -19.35 -3.12 -21.01
CA THR A 118 -19.19 -1.68 -20.84
C THR A 118 -18.55 -1.36 -19.47
N ASP A 119 -19.02 -2.01 -18.41
CA ASP A 119 -18.48 -1.85 -17.05
C ASP A 119 -17.03 -2.34 -16.95
N LEU A 120 -16.69 -3.46 -17.62
CA LEU A 120 -15.33 -3.98 -17.70
C LEU A 120 -14.37 -3.01 -18.39
N THR A 121 -14.77 -2.41 -19.51
CA THR A 121 -13.97 -1.43 -20.25
C THR A 121 -13.72 -0.18 -19.39
N GLU A 122 -14.74 0.31 -18.67
CA GLU A 122 -14.58 1.45 -17.77
C GLU A 122 -13.64 1.11 -16.59
N ARG A 123 -13.75 -0.09 -16.02
CA ARG A 123 -12.85 -0.57 -14.97
C ARG A 123 -11.41 -0.71 -15.46
N ALA A 124 -11.20 -1.25 -16.65
CA ALA A 124 -9.89 -1.35 -17.27
C ALA A 124 -9.26 0.05 -17.46
N SER A 125 -10.03 1.03 -17.93
CA SER A 125 -9.57 2.42 -18.07
C SER A 125 -9.17 3.05 -16.73
N ARG A 126 -9.98 2.84 -15.69
CA ARG A 126 -9.64 3.29 -14.33
C ARG A 126 -8.39 2.61 -13.79
N GLN A 127 -8.25 1.30 -14.03
CA GLN A 127 -7.07 0.54 -13.61
C GLN A 127 -5.80 1.02 -14.32
N ALA A 128 -5.83 1.31 -15.62
CA ALA A 128 -4.71 1.90 -16.36
C ALA A 128 -4.26 3.25 -15.76
N THR A 129 -5.21 4.08 -15.32
CA THR A 129 -4.92 5.34 -14.63
C THR A 129 -4.22 5.12 -13.29
N LEU A 130 -4.69 4.15 -12.49
CA LEU A 130 -4.07 3.79 -11.19
C LEU A 130 -2.66 3.22 -11.37
N VAL A 131 -2.45 2.38 -12.38
CA VAL A 131 -1.12 1.84 -12.72
C VAL A 131 -0.14 2.97 -13.01
N ARG A 132 -0.53 3.94 -13.84
CA ARG A 132 0.30 5.10 -14.15
C ARG A 132 0.63 5.93 -12.92
N ALA A 133 -0.36 6.26 -12.09
CA ALA A 133 -0.16 6.99 -10.84
C ALA A 133 0.79 6.24 -9.88
N THR A 134 0.64 4.92 -9.75
CA THR A 134 1.50 4.09 -8.92
C THR A 134 2.95 4.07 -9.43
N ALA A 135 3.15 4.03 -10.75
CA ALA A 135 4.48 4.11 -11.36
C ALA A 135 5.13 5.48 -11.10
N GLU A 136 4.37 6.56 -11.21
CA GLU A 136 4.85 7.93 -10.88
C GLU A 136 5.24 8.06 -9.41
N ASP A 137 4.46 7.51 -8.49
CA ASP A 137 4.76 7.51 -7.06
C ASP A 137 5.99 6.64 -6.75
N GLY A 138 6.14 5.50 -7.43
CA GLY A 138 7.33 4.67 -7.38
C GLY A 138 8.60 5.47 -7.76
N GLN A 139 8.53 6.27 -8.81
CA GLN A 139 9.65 7.12 -9.25
C GLN A 139 10.00 8.20 -8.20
N LYS A 140 9.01 8.79 -7.54
CA LYS A 140 9.25 9.74 -6.43
C LYS A 140 9.93 9.06 -5.24
N ILE A 141 9.47 7.86 -4.86
CA ILE A 141 10.07 7.08 -3.77
C ILE A 141 11.52 6.73 -4.11
N LEU A 142 11.82 6.37 -5.37
CA LEU A 142 13.18 6.11 -5.83
C LEU A 142 14.09 7.33 -5.61
N THR A 143 13.64 8.51 -6.02
CA THR A 143 14.36 9.77 -5.82
C THR A 143 14.62 10.06 -4.34
N ILE A 144 13.62 9.84 -3.48
CA ILE A 144 13.76 10.00 -2.03
C ILE A 144 14.79 9.00 -1.45
N ALA A 145 14.77 7.75 -1.88
CA ALA A 145 15.72 6.73 -1.45
C ALA A 145 17.15 7.07 -1.86
N GLU A 146 17.36 7.63 -3.05
CA GLU A 146 18.66 8.10 -3.52
C GLU A 146 19.17 9.27 -2.67
N GLN A 147 18.33 10.26 -2.40
CA GLN A 147 18.66 11.38 -1.53
C GLN A 147 18.99 10.92 -0.10
N LEU A 148 18.24 9.95 0.43
CA LEU A 148 18.47 9.39 1.76
C LEU A 148 19.81 8.65 1.83
N ALA A 149 20.15 7.86 0.82
CA ALA A 149 21.43 7.18 0.72
C ALA A 149 22.61 8.19 0.63
N SER A 150 22.46 9.25 -0.15
CA SER A 150 23.47 10.34 -0.24
C SER A 150 23.65 11.05 1.09
N SER A 151 22.54 11.42 1.77
CA SER A 151 22.58 12.08 3.08
C SER A 151 23.21 11.18 4.15
N ALA A 152 22.96 9.87 4.09
CA ALA A 152 23.60 8.90 4.95
C ALA A 152 25.12 8.84 4.71
N GLY A 153 25.56 8.88 3.46
CA GLY A 153 27.00 8.97 3.13
C GLY A 153 27.67 10.21 3.72
N GLU A 154 27.05 11.38 3.56
CA GLU A 154 27.56 12.64 4.15
C GLU A 154 27.59 12.58 5.69
N MET A 155 26.57 11.98 6.31
CA MET A 155 26.52 11.84 7.76
C MET A 155 27.62 10.92 8.30
N THR A 156 27.94 9.83 7.58
CA THR A 156 29.09 8.95 7.92
C THR A 156 30.40 9.73 7.94
N GLU A 157 30.65 10.58 6.96
CA GLU A 157 31.85 11.42 6.91
C GLU A 157 31.90 12.45 8.06
N ARG A 158 30.75 13.07 8.36
CA ARG A 158 30.61 14.00 9.48
C ARG A 158 30.84 13.31 10.84
N ASN A 159 30.28 12.12 11.04
CA ASN A 159 30.47 11.34 12.26
C ASN A 159 31.94 10.92 12.46
N ALA A 160 32.62 10.50 11.40
CA ALA A 160 34.06 10.20 11.46
C ALA A 160 34.88 11.44 11.82
N THR A 161 34.53 12.59 11.27
CA THR A 161 35.18 13.87 11.58
C THR A 161 34.92 14.28 13.02
N LEU A 162 33.70 14.14 13.53
CA LEU A 162 33.29 14.47 14.89
C LEU A 162 34.04 13.56 15.92
N SER A 163 34.08 12.26 15.67
CA SER A 163 34.81 11.31 16.52
C SER A 163 36.30 11.65 16.59
N ARG A 164 36.94 11.98 15.46
CA ARG A 164 38.34 12.38 15.41
C ARG A 164 38.59 13.68 16.17
N LEU A 165 37.74 14.70 15.99
CA LEU A 165 37.85 15.98 16.70
C LEU A 165 37.69 15.79 18.22
N ALA A 166 36.70 14.98 18.64
CA ALA A 166 36.45 14.69 20.03
C ALA A 166 37.67 14.01 20.70
N ARG A 167 38.25 13.01 20.02
CA ARG A 167 39.47 12.34 20.49
C ARG A 167 40.65 13.30 20.59
N MET A 168 40.88 14.10 19.56
CA MET A 168 41.98 15.09 19.58
C MET A 168 41.82 16.13 20.69
N HIS A 169 40.61 16.63 20.93
CA HIS A 169 40.36 17.59 22.01
C HIS A 169 40.44 16.93 23.37
N LYS A 170 40.03 15.67 23.55
CA LYS A 170 40.21 14.90 24.74
C LYS A 170 41.70 14.77 25.10
N GLU A 171 42.55 14.37 24.15
CA GLU A 171 44.00 14.28 24.35
C GLU A 171 44.61 15.62 24.78
N ARG A 172 44.15 16.75 24.17
CA ARG A 172 44.59 18.09 24.56
C ARG A 172 44.18 18.46 26.00
N LEU A 173 42.98 18.10 26.42
CA LEU A 173 42.50 18.33 27.78
C LEU A 173 43.22 17.46 28.77
N ASP A 174 43.51 16.20 28.45
CA ASP A 174 44.32 15.31 29.27
C ASP A 174 45.75 15.87 29.47
N ALA A 175 46.38 16.37 28.40
CA ALA A 175 47.67 17.05 28.50
C ALA A 175 47.60 18.34 29.32
N SER A 176 46.56 19.18 29.12
CA SER A 176 46.33 20.37 29.94
C SER A 176 46.12 20.06 31.42
N SER A 177 45.41 18.97 31.73
CA SER A 177 45.24 18.49 33.14
C SER A 177 46.54 18.08 33.76
N GLN A 178 47.47 17.45 33.02
CA GLN A 178 48.80 17.10 33.49
C GLN A 178 49.66 18.34 33.77
N GLU A 179 49.63 19.35 32.87
CA GLU A 179 50.32 20.61 33.08
C GLU A 179 49.80 21.39 34.30
N LEU A 180 48.45 21.39 34.50
CA LEU A 180 47.84 21.97 35.70
C LEU A 180 48.29 21.26 36.99
N THR A 181 48.51 19.93 36.93
CA THR A 181 49.07 19.18 38.10
C THR A 181 50.49 19.60 38.43
N LYS A 182 51.36 19.73 37.42
CA LYS A 182 52.72 20.26 37.60
C LYS A 182 52.75 21.69 38.15
N LEU A 183 51.87 22.53 37.60
CA LEU A 183 51.71 23.90 38.07
C LEU A 183 51.27 23.95 39.54
N ALA A 184 50.39 23.06 39.96
CA ALA A 184 49.97 22.98 41.36
C ALA A 184 51.15 22.60 42.30
N GLU A 185 51.99 21.65 41.87
CA GLU A 185 53.21 21.26 42.59
C GLU A 185 54.22 22.42 42.72
N GLU A 186 54.44 23.19 41.61
CA GLU A 186 55.31 24.37 41.61
C GLU A 186 54.77 25.47 42.54
N VAL A 187 53.43 25.67 42.50
CA VAL A 187 52.79 26.64 43.42
C VAL A 187 52.89 26.27 44.86
N GLU A 188 52.81 24.98 45.20
CA GLU A 188 53.01 24.46 46.56
C GLU A 188 54.44 24.69 47.03
N LEU A 189 55.46 24.35 46.20
CA LEU A 189 56.85 24.64 46.46
C LEU A 189 57.10 26.16 46.68
N GLY A 190 56.50 27.00 45.86
CA GLY A 190 56.56 28.45 45.99
C GLY A 190 55.95 28.97 47.31
N ALA A 191 54.90 28.33 47.79
CA ALA A 191 54.25 28.64 49.04
C ALA A 191 55.15 28.27 50.22
N ASP A 192 55.83 27.11 50.20
CA ASP A 192 56.79 26.64 51.17
C ASP A 192 58.02 27.58 51.20
N GLU A 193 58.54 28.01 50.08
CA GLU A 193 59.61 28.99 50.00
C GLU A 193 59.21 30.36 50.61
N ALA A 194 57.99 30.79 50.37
CA ALA A 194 57.46 32.01 50.98
C ALA A 194 57.36 31.89 52.51
N GLU A 195 56.96 30.73 53.02
CA GLU A 195 56.92 30.44 54.49
C GLU A 195 58.32 30.43 55.11
N ALA A 196 59.30 29.83 54.44
CA ALA A 196 60.67 29.84 54.84
C ALA A 196 61.21 31.30 54.88
N LEU A 197 60.87 32.12 53.86
CA LEU A 197 61.30 33.52 53.88
C LEU A 197 60.61 34.38 54.97
N ALA A 198 59.37 34.06 55.30
CA ALA A 198 58.64 34.68 56.40
C ALA A 198 59.33 34.36 57.73
N SER A 199 59.69 33.09 57.93
CA SER A 199 60.45 32.65 59.12
C SER A 199 61.83 33.36 59.26
N ALA A 200 62.60 33.36 58.17
CA ALA A 200 63.90 34.05 58.14
C ALA A 200 63.78 35.57 58.40
N SER A 201 62.76 36.21 57.87
CA SER A 201 62.45 37.64 58.11
C SER A 201 62.10 37.86 59.61
N GLY A 202 61.42 36.92 60.25
CA GLY A 202 61.13 36.94 61.69
C GLY A 202 62.41 36.89 62.55
N ASP A 203 63.36 36.06 62.12
CA ASP A 203 64.65 35.98 62.81
C ASP A 203 65.50 37.23 62.59
N ILE A 204 65.49 37.85 61.41
CA ILE A 204 66.10 39.14 61.15
C ILE A 204 65.48 40.24 62.05
N GLU A 205 64.13 40.25 62.24
CA GLU A 205 63.46 41.22 63.09
C GLU A 205 63.91 41.10 64.54
N LYS A 206 64.10 39.88 65.09
CA LYS A 206 64.60 39.62 66.40
C LYS A 206 66.07 40.17 66.55
N PHE A 207 66.92 39.90 65.54
CA PHE A 207 68.29 40.41 65.50
C PHE A 207 68.37 41.94 65.48
N VAL A 208 67.54 42.57 64.67
CA VAL A 208 67.41 44.03 64.54
C VAL A 208 66.94 44.64 65.85
N ALA A 209 65.95 44.02 66.52
CA ALA A 209 65.50 44.44 67.86
C ALA A 209 66.59 44.36 68.92
N GLN A 210 67.39 43.30 68.90
CA GLN A 210 68.51 43.12 69.77
C GLN A 210 69.62 44.17 69.52
N THR A 211 69.93 44.43 68.23
CA THR A 211 70.88 45.48 67.78
C THR A 211 70.43 46.84 68.27
N LYS A 212 69.13 47.17 68.15
CA LYS A 212 68.55 48.42 68.65
C LYS A 212 68.68 48.54 70.18
N ALA A 213 68.47 47.47 70.87
CA ALA A 213 68.66 47.43 72.34
C ALA A 213 70.14 47.69 72.77
N ILE A 214 71.08 47.03 72.05
CA ILE A 214 72.53 47.27 72.27
C ILE A 214 72.87 48.72 71.96
N ALA A 215 72.42 49.29 70.86
CA ALA A 215 72.64 50.66 70.48
C ALA A 215 72.11 51.62 71.55
N ARG A 216 70.93 51.43 72.08
CA ARG A 216 70.37 52.17 73.22
C ARG A 216 71.18 52.07 74.48
N GLN A 217 71.64 50.89 74.83
CA GLN A 217 72.49 50.66 75.98
C GLN A 217 73.83 51.32 75.83
N THR A 218 74.46 51.25 74.62
CA THR A 218 75.71 51.96 74.31
C THR A 218 75.53 53.48 74.38
N HIS A 219 74.39 54.00 73.85
CA HIS A 219 74.05 55.40 73.96
C HIS A 219 73.97 55.87 75.43
N MET A 220 73.33 55.09 76.30
CA MET A 220 73.25 55.37 77.75
C MET A 220 74.59 55.31 78.42
N LEU A 221 75.42 54.30 78.06
CA LEU A 221 76.81 54.17 78.60
C LEU A 221 77.66 55.37 78.15
N ALA A 222 77.59 55.75 76.92
CA ALA A 222 78.26 56.91 76.36
C ALA A 222 77.83 58.25 77.07
N LEU A 223 76.48 58.38 77.28
CA LEU A 223 75.95 59.51 78.04
C LEU A 223 76.53 59.58 79.48
N ASN A 224 76.52 58.43 80.17
CA ASN A 224 77.10 58.33 81.52
C ASN A 224 78.57 58.63 81.49
N ALA A 225 79.39 58.15 80.56
CA ALA A 225 80.81 58.45 80.42
C ALA A 225 81.02 59.95 80.06
N GLY A 226 80.19 60.58 79.24
CA GLY A 226 80.23 61.95 78.99
C GLY A 226 79.94 62.86 80.18
N ILE A 227 79.01 62.45 81.05
CA ILE A 227 78.70 63.11 82.32
C ILE A 227 79.93 63.03 83.28
N GLU A 228 80.55 61.87 83.44
CA GLU A 228 81.69 61.68 84.32
C GLU A 228 82.95 62.37 83.77
N ALA A 229 83.10 62.38 82.43
CA ALA A 229 84.16 63.15 81.80
C ALA A 229 84.02 64.70 82.01
N ALA A 230 82.79 65.21 82.00
CA ALA A 230 82.46 66.60 82.33
C ALA A 230 82.78 66.90 83.82
N ARG A 231 82.58 65.96 84.67
CA ARG A 231 82.80 66.01 86.14
C ARG A 231 84.31 66.05 86.51
N ALA A 232 85.14 65.41 85.65
CA ALA A 232 86.62 65.40 85.83
C ALA A 232 87.26 66.72 85.30
N GLY A 233 86.53 67.70 84.81
CA GLY A 233 87.02 69.02 84.47
C GLY A 233 88.04 69.06 83.29
N ALA A 234 89.19 69.69 83.50
CA ALA A 234 90.25 69.83 82.53
C ALA A 234 90.90 68.51 82.05
N GLU A 235 91.00 67.50 82.98
CA GLU A 235 91.61 66.20 82.70
C GLU A 235 90.62 65.22 81.87
N GLY A 236 89.35 65.50 81.95
CA GLY A 236 88.34 64.70 81.24
C GLY A 236 88.00 65.10 79.81
N ARG A 237 88.59 66.22 79.23
CA ARG A 237 88.19 66.74 77.87
C ARG A 237 88.35 65.71 76.76
N GLY A 238 89.44 64.90 76.77
CA GLY A 238 89.67 63.93 75.69
C GLY A 238 88.60 62.76 75.76
N PHE A 239 88.27 62.35 76.97
CA PHE A 239 87.18 61.32 77.22
C PHE A 239 85.80 61.88 76.85
N ALA A 240 85.54 63.14 77.12
CA ALA A 240 84.26 63.79 76.78
C ALA A 240 84.01 63.75 75.27
N VAL A 241 85.01 64.04 74.42
CA VAL A 241 84.91 64.00 72.94
C VAL A 241 84.61 62.53 72.45
N VAL A 242 85.34 61.56 73.01
CA VAL A 242 85.12 60.11 72.68
C VAL A 242 83.72 59.68 73.12
N ALA A 243 83.29 60.06 74.30
CA ALA A 243 81.94 59.76 74.78
C ALA A 243 80.85 60.37 73.90
N GLU A 244 81.02 61.62 73.48
CA GLU A 244 80.01 62.24 72.56
C GLU A 244 80.03 61.58 71.19
N GLU A 245 81.20 61.21 70.63
CA GLU A 245 81.22 60.48 69.33
C GLU A 245 80.62 59.08 69.44
N VAL A 246 80.92 58.31 70.56
CA VAL A 246 80.25 57.05 70.80
C VAL A 246 78.75 57.25 70.96
N ARG A 247 78.32 58.29 71.65
CA ARG A 247 76.89 58.61 71.84
C ARG A 247 76.18 58.85 70.45
N LYS A 248 76.83 59.62 69.57
CA LYS A 248 76.39 59.95 68.22
C LYS A 248 76.34 58.67 67.39
N LEU A 249 77.36 57.82 67.38
CA LEU A 249 77.42 56.60 66.64
C LEU A 249 76.30 55.59 67.14
N ALA A 250 76.10 55.52 68.43
CA ALA A 250 75.03 54.71 69.05
C ALA A 250 73.64 55.24 68.63
N GLY A 251 73.47 56.57 68.53
CA GLY A 251 72.22 57.18 68.00
C GLY A 251 71.97 56.79 66.55
N GLN A 252 73.01 56.88 65.72
CA GLN A 252 72.93 56.51 64.30
C GLN A 252 72.65 54.99 64.16
N ALA A 253 73.28 54.13 64.96
CA ALA A 253 73.04 52.72 64.96
C ALA A 253 71.54 52.38 65.32
N ALA A 254 71.00 53.04 66.37
CA ALA A 254 69.63 52.89 66.79
C ALA A 254 68.62 53.31 65.69
N GLN A 255 68.97 54.41 64.98
CA GLN A 255 68.13 54.90 63.85
C GLN A 255 68.19 53.94 62.66
N SER A 256 69.40 53.46 62.31
CA SER A 256 69.59 52.44 61.25
C SER A 256 68.81 51.15 61.56
N ALA A 257 68.91 50.66 62.85
CA ALA A 257 68.13 49.52 63.25
C ALA A 257 66.63 49.75 63.18
N THR A 258 66.11 50.99 63.40
CA THR A 258 64.70 51.30 63.27
C THR A 258 64.27 51.25 61.82
N SER A 259 65.00 51.84 60.87
CA SER A 259 64.74 51.83 59.44
C SER A 259 64.84 50.38 58.89
N THR A 260 65.80 49.58 59.38
CA THR A 260 65.87 48.12 59.00
C THR A 260 64.66 47.35 59.50
N SER A 261 64.17 47.61 60.72
CA SER A 261 62.99 46.99 61.29
C SER A 261 61.72 47.28 60.44
N GLU A 262 61.59 48.55 60.00
CA GLU A 262 60.49 48.93 59.13
C GLU A 262 60.56 48.23 57.73
N THR A 263 61.77 48.10 57.15
CA THR A 263 61.99 47.34 55.94
C THR A 263 61.66 45.86 56.08
N VAL A 264 62.08 45.22 57.20
CA VAL A 264 61.78 43.81 57.47
C VAL A 264 60.31 43.59 57.66
N ARG A 265 59.56 44.47 58.33
CA ARG A 265 58.09 44.38 58.45
C ARG A 265 57.38 44.51 57.05
N ASN A 266 57.86 45.37 56.22
CA ASN A 266 57.34 45.51 54.83
C ASN A 266 57.60 44.23 54.03
N ILE A 267 58.79 43.57 54.21
CA ILE A 267 59.11 42.28 53.58
C ILE A 267 58.12 41.23 54.07
N GLN A 268 57.96 41.09 55.41
CA GLN A 268 57.02 40.12 56.01
C GLN A 268 55.60 40.28 55.48
N SER A 269 55.07 41.51 55.42
CA SER A 269 53.74 41.82 54.85
C SER A 269 53.61 41.39 53.38
N ARG A 270 54.65 41.64 52.56
CA ARG A 270 54.67 41.25 51.15
C ARG A 270 54.75 39.72 50.98
N VAL A 271 55.56 39.06 51.82
CA VAL A 271 55.67 37.60 51.79
C VAL A 271 54.32 36.95 52.10
N GLU A 272 53.63 37.40 53.16
CA GLU A 272 52.31 36.86 53.52
C GLU A 272 51.28 37.07 52.43
N THR A 273 51.29 38.27 51.82
CA THR A 273 50.41 38.56 50.62
C THR A 273 50.74 37.63 49.47
N THR A 274 52.02 37.32 49.22
CA THR A 274 52.46 36.41 48.16
C THR A 274 52.01 34.97 48.46
N ARG A 275 52.20 34.52 49.68
CA ARG A 275 51.73 33.18 50.16
C ARG A 275 50.24 33.02 49.98
N GLU A 276 49.43 34.00 50.39
CA GLU A 276 47.94 33.94 50.15
C GLU A 276 47.57 33.89 48.63
N ARG A 277 48.36 34.60 47.81
CA ARG A 277 48.08 34.53 46.31
C ARG A 277 48.47 33.16 45.79
N LEU A 278 49.54 32.53 46.21
CA LEU A 278 49.96 31.22 45.82
C LEU A 278 48.93 30.18 46.25
N LEU A 279 48.40 30.20 47.49
CA LEU A 279 47.31 29.33 47.89
C LEU A 279 46.03 29.49 47.13
N ARG A 280 45.63 30.72 46.72
CA ARG A 280 44.52 30.96 45.85
C ARG A 280 44.75 30.39 44.45
N LEU A 281 45.98 30.52 43.93
CA LEU A 281 46.36 29.98 42.62
C LEU A 281 46.33 28.45 42.62
N ALA A 282 46.82 27.77 43.67
CA ALA A 282 46.73 26.34 43.83
C ALA A 282 45.28 25.85 43.77
N LYS A 283 44.37 26.48 44.53
CA LYS A 283 42.95 26.16 44.53
C LYS A 283 42.27 26.44 43.19
N GLY A 284 42.71 27.48 42.47
CA GLY A 284 42.28 27.77 41.11
C GLY A 284 42.71 26.70 40.12
N GLY A 285 43.98 26.23 40.25
CA GLY A 285 44.53 25.15 39.44
C GLY A 285 43.81 23.82 39.63
N GLU A 286 43.49 23.44 40.88
CA GLU A 286 42.66 22.24 41.12
C GLU A 286 41.30 22.29 40.44
N LYS A 287 40.58 23.41 40.57
CA LYS A 287 39.28 23.59 39.89
C LYS A 287 39.39 23.52 38.38
N ALA A 288 40.46 24.14 37.83
CA ALA A 288 40.70 24.11 36.37
C ALA A 288 41.00 22.69 35.87
N ARG A 289 41.80 21.92 36.67
CA ARG A 289 42.08 20.51 36.37
C ARG A 289 40.82 19.65 36.41
N ASP A 290 39.95 19.80 37.42
CA ASP A 290 38.69 19.05 37.51
C ASP A 290 37.74 19.40 36.36
N ALA A 291 37.67 20.66 35.96
CA ALA A 291 36.90 21.09 34.80
C ALA A 291 37.45 20.49 33.48
N ALA A 292 38.77 20.46 33.31
CA ALA A 292 39.41 19.83 32.16
C ALA A 292 39.13 18.32 32.10
N ARG A 293 39.19 17.63 33.24
CA ARG A 293 38.87 16.19 33.34
C ARG A 293 37.41 15.94 32.97
N THR A 294 36.45 16.70 33.52
CA THR A 294 35.02 16.56 33.19
C THR A 294 34.75 16.82 31.70
N ALA A 295 35.43 17.82 31.14
CA ALA A 295 35.31 18.10 29.69
C ALA A 295 35.89 16.97 28.82
N ALA A 296 37.02 16.36 29.24
CA ALA A 296 37.62 15.22 28.55
C ALA A 296 36.72 13.96 28.60
N GLU A 297 36.07 13.70 29.74
CA GLU A 297 35.07 12.65 29.88
C GLU A 297 33.86 12.89 28.95
N GLY A 298 33.35 14.13 28.90
CA GLY A 298 32.27 14.53 27.98
C GLY A 298 32.64 14.35 26.51
N LEU A 299 33.87 14.66 26.10
CA LEU A 299 34.35 14.39 24.75
C LEU A 299 34.48 12.89 24.44
N GLY A 300 34.81 12.07 25.42
CA GLY A 300 34.75 10.62 25.27
C GLY A 300 33.35 10.12 24.93
N THR A 301 32.34 10.67 25.62
CA THR A 301 30.93 10.36 25.30
C THR A 301 30.56 10.82 23.86
N VAL A 302 30.96 12.03 23.47
CA VAL A 302 30.70 12.54 22.10
C VAL A 302 31.33 11.63 21.02
N ALA A 303 32.55 11.12 21.27
CA ALA A 303 33.21 10.20 20.35
C ALA A 303 32.44 8.87 20.23
N ALA A 304 31.96 8.31 21.35
CA ALA A 304 31.16 7.08 21.37
C ALA A 304 29.80 7.26 20.67
N GLU A 305 29.12 8.38 20.92
CA GLU A 305 27.85 8.74 20.23
C GLU A 305 28.04 8.89 18.72
N ALA A 306 29.15 9.48 18.28
CA ALA A 306 29.47 9.59 16.86
C ALA A 306 29.69 8.22 16.20
N GLU A 307 30.33 7.27 16.91
CA GLU A 307 30.48 5.89 16.43
C GLU A 307 29.14 5.14 16.35
N GLN A 308 28.27 5.33 17.33
CA GLN A 308 26.93 4.75 17.32
C GLN A 308 26.08 5.31 16.18
N ASN A 309 26.14 6.63 15.96
CA ASN A 309 25.50 7.31 14.85
C ASN A 309 25.98 6.78 13.49
N ASP A 310 27.27 6.46 13.34
CA ASP A 310 27.79 5.84 12.12
C ASP A 310 27.11 4.49 11.81
N GLY A 311 26.87 3.68 12.85
CA GLY A 311 26.10 2.43 12.75
C GLY A 311 24.69 2.65 12.21
N TRP A 312 23.96 3.60 12.76
CA TRP A 312 22.61 3.95 12.28
C TRP A 312 22.61 4.50 10.86
N THR A 313 23.59 5.31 10.51
CA THR A 313 23.74 5.88 9.17
C THR A 313 23.96 4.82 8.11
N ARG A 314 24.78 3.80 8.40
CA ARG A 314 24.95 2.62 7.52
C ARG A 314 23.63 1.86 7.35
N GLN A 315 22.89 1.63 8.43
CA GLN A 315 21.59 0.97 8.35
C GLN A 315 20.58 1.75 7.49
N ILE A 316 20.61 3.09 7.53
CA ILE A 316 19.81 3.95 6.65
C ILE A 316 20.22 3.76 5.17
N ALA A 317 21.52 3.72 4.88
CA ALA A 317 22.01 3.48 3.52
C ALA A 317 21.60 2.10 2.97
N ASP A 318 21.69 1.05 3.79
CA ASP A 318 21.27 -0.31 3.45
C ASP A 318 19.75 -0.36 3.22
N SER A 319 18.97 0.28 4.11
CA SER A 319 17.50 0.39 3.96
C SER A 319 17.11 1.12 2.67
N SER A 320 17.81 2.19 2.33
CA SER A 320 17.60 2.94 1.07
C SER A 320 17.87 2.06 -0.15
N THR A 321 18.88 1.17 -0.07
CA THR A 321 19.18 0.21 -1.14
C THR A 321 18.07 -0.84 -1.26
N ALA A 322 17.56 -1.36 -0.14
CA ALA A 322 16.43 -2.29 -0.14
C ALA A 322 15.14 -1.64 -0.72
N VAL A 323 14.86 -0.37 -0.37
CA VAL A 323 13.72 0.39 -0.95
C VAL A 323 13.86 0.51 -2.47
N ARG A 324 15.06 0.80 -3.01
CA ARG A 324 15.27 0.85 -4.46
C ARG A 324 14.96 -0.48 -5.14
N GLN A 325 15.38 -1.61 -4.56
CA GLN A 325 15.07 -2.95 -5.08
C GLN A 325 13.58 -3.25 -5.08
N LEU A 326 12.87 -2.87 -3.98
CA LEU A 326 11.42 -3.04 -3.89
C LEU A 326 10.67 -2.21 -4.94
N ILE A 327 11.07 -0.96 -5.16
CA ILE A 327 10.45 -0.09 -6.18
C ILE A 327 10.71 -0.62 -7.59
N HIS A 328 11.90 -1.17 -7.86
CA HIS A 328 12.16 -1.82 -9.15
C HIS A 328 11.20 -2.99 -9.40
N GLY A 329 11.03 -3.89 -8.41
CA GLY A 329 10.06 -4.99 -8.51
C GLY A 329 8.61 -4.54 -8.58
N ILE A 330 8.24 -3.40 -7.97
CA ILE A 330 6.91 -2.78 -8.16
C ILE A 330 6.75 -2.31 -9.61
N GLY A 331 7.77 -1.68 -10.19
CA GLY A 331 7.77 -1.23 -11.59
C GLY A 331 7.52 -2.38 -12.58
N GLU A 332 8.20 -3.52 -12.41
CA GLU A 332 7.98 -4.71 -13.23
C GLU A 332 6.51 -5.20 -13.12
N ARG A 333 5.99 -5.32 -11.90
CA ARG A 333 4.59 -5.72 -11.68
C ARG A 333 3.59 -4.73 -12.26
N MET A 334 3.86 -3.43 -12.23
CA MET A 334 3.00 -2.43 -12.87
C MET A 334 2.97 -2.59 -14.39
N THR A 335 4.06 -2.99 -15.01
CA THR A 335 4.12 -3.32 -16.43
C THR A 335 3.24 -4.52 -16.76
N ASP A 336 3.31 -5.60 -15.96
CA ASP A 336 2.49 -6.79 -16.13
C ASP A 336 0.98 -6.48 -15.95
N ILE A 337 0.65 -5.68 -14.92
CA ILE A 337 -0.73 -5.26 -14.68
C ILE A 337 -1.24 -4.38 -15.83
N SER A 338 -0.40 -3.51 -16.41
CA SER A 338 -0.77 -2.69 -17.56
C SER A 338 -1.13 -3.56 -18.77
N ALA A 339 -0.28 -4.54 -19.10
CA ALA A 339 -0.54 -5.48 -20.19
C ALA A 339 -1.84 -6.28 -19.95
N GLY A 340 -2.01 -6.84 -18.75
CA GLY A 340 -3.25 -7.55 -18.41
C GLY A 340 -4.51 -6.65 -18.44
N THR A 341 -4.37 -5.36 -18.17
CA THR A 341 -5.48 -4.39 -18.27
C THR A 341 -5.88 -4.12 -19.71
N GLU A 342 -4.90 -4.03 -20.62
CA GLU A 342 -5.12 -3.91 -22.06
C GLU A 342 -5.81 -5.17 -22.62
N ASP A 343 -5.37 -6.36 -22.21
CA ASP A 343 -5.98 -7.64 -22.58
C ASP A 343 -7.44 -7.73 -22.13
N VAL A 344 -7.75 -7.30 -20.89
CA VAL A 344 -9.13 -7.25 -20.38
C VAL A 344 -10.00 -6.30 -21.20
N ALA A 345 -9.48 -5.13 -21.56
CA ALA A 345 -10.22 -4.16 -22.40
C ALA A 345 -10.51 -4.73 -23.79
N ALA A 346 -9.52 -5.33 -24.44
CA ALA A 346 -9.68 -5.97 -25.75
C ALA A 346 -10.68 -7.15 -25.72
N ALA A 347 -10.59 -8.01 -24.69
CA ALA A 347 -11.53 -9.10 -24.50
C ALA A 347 -12.98 -8.59 -24.28
N ALA A 348 -13.15 -7.52 -23.51
CA ALA A 348 -14.46 -6.91 -23.29
C ALA A 348 -15.06 -6.35 -24.59
N GLU A 349 -14.26 -5.74 -25.46
CA GLU A 349 -14.69 -5.26 -26.78
C GLU A 349 -15.10 -6.44 -27.68
N GLU A 350 -14.34 -7.53 -27.72
CA GLU A 350 -14.66 -8.73 -28.52
C GLU A 350 -15.95 -9.41 -28.03
N ILE A 351 -16.13 -9.52 -26.70
CA ILE A 351 -17.36 -10.07 -26.12
C ILE A 351 -18.55 -9.17 -26.44
N ALA A 352 -18.40 -7.85 -26.40
CA ALA A 352 -19.46 -6.90 -26.75
C ALA A 352 -19.86 -7.04 -28.22
N ALA A 353 -18.91 -7.19 -29.15
CA ALA A 353 -19.19 -7.46 -30.58
C ALA A 353 -19.93 -8.79 -30.75
N SER A 354 -19.51 -9.86 -30.10
CA SER A 354 -20.16 -11.16 -30.10
C SER A 354 -21.60 -11.09 -29.53
N ALA A 355 -21.83 -10.30 -28.51
CA ALA A 355 -23.16 -10.04 -27.96
C ALA A 355 -24.07 -9.32 -28.95
N GLN A 356 -23.53 -8.38 -29.73
CA GLN A 356 -24.30 -7.71 -30.80
C GLN A 356 -24.71 -8.68 -31.92
N GLU A 357 -23.79 -9.55 -32.36
CA GLU A 357 -24.09 -10.60 -33.34
C GLU A 357 -25.16 -11.58 -32.82
N LEU A 358 -25.04 -11.99 -31.56
CA LEU A 358 -26.01 -12.86 -30.89
C LEU A 358 -27.38 -12.20 -30.79
N SER A 359 -27.45 -10.90 -30.52
CA SER A 359 -28.71 -10.12 -30.51
C SER A 359 -29.40 -10.11 -31.90
N ALA A 360 -28.62 -9.92 -32.97
CA ALA A 360 -29.14 -9.99 -34.34
C ALA A 360 -29.69 -11.39 -34.66
N SER A 361 -28.92 -12.45 -34.36
CA SER A 361 -29.36 -13.84 -34.56
C SER A 361 -30.61 -14.18 -33.74
N THR A 362 -30.71 -13.70 -32.52
CA THR A 362 -31.88 -13.88 -31.65
C THR A 362 -33.14 -13.25 -32.28
N THR A 363 -33.01 -12.08 -32.92
CA THR A 363 -34.10 -11.39 -33.63
C THR A 363 -34.54 -12.19 -34.83
N GLU A 364 -33.63 -12.79 -35.60
CA GLU A 364 -33.93 -13.64 -36.74
C GLU A 364 -34.65 -14.93 -36.31
N ILE A 365 -34.21 -15.56 -35.21
CA ILE A 365 -34.86 -16.74 -34.64
C ILE A 365 -36.29 -16.41 -34.18
N ALA A 366 -36.48 -15.27 -33.50
CA ALA A 366 -37.81 -14.82 -33.09
C ALA A 366 -38.75 -14.62 -34.29
N THR A 367 -38.28 -14.00 -35.36
CA THR A 367 -39.04 -13.82 -36.60
C THR A 367 -39.41 -15.17 -37.24
N SER A 368 -38.45 -16.09 -37.26
CA SER A 368 -38.68 -17.45 -37.80
C SER A 368 -39.71 -18.23 -36.97
N ALA A 369 -39.68 -18.10 -35.67
CA ALA A 369 -40.65 -18.69 -34.75
C ALA A 369 -42.07 -18.11 -34.96
N GLU A 370 -42.20 -16.78 -35.12
CA GLU A 370 -43.47 -16.16 -35.44
C GLU A 370 -44.03 -16.68 -36.77
N GLN A 371 -43.19 -16.80 -37.80
CA GLN A 371 -43.59 -17.33 -39.09
C GLN A 371 -44.03 -18.80 -39.00
N MET A 372 -43.33 -19.63 -38.24
CA MET A 372 -43.69 -21.01 -37.97
C MET A 372 -45.03 -21.11 -37.25
N ALA A 373 -45.27 -20.30 -36.21
CA ALA A 373 -46.54 -20.23 -35.50
C ALA A 373 -47.71 -19.80 -36.44
N ARG A 374 -47.46 -18.89 -37.36
CA ARG A 374 -48.45 -18.45 -38.36
C ARG A 374 -48.76 -19.57 -39.37
N THR A 375 -47.73 -20.19 -39.95
CA THR A 375 -47.90 -21.28 -40.90
C THR A 375 -48.64 -22.48 -40.27
N SER A 376 -48.30 -22.82 -39.00
CA SER A 376 -48.96 -23.87 -38.25
C SER A 376 -50.45 -23.58 -38.00
N ARG A 377 -50.79 -22.33 -37.67
CA ARG A 377 -52.21 -21.89 -37.55
C ARG A 377 -52.95 -21.95 -38.87
N GLU A 378 -52.29 -21.56 -39.97
CA GLU A 378 -52.87 -21.64 -41.34
C GLU A 378 -53.14 -23.12 -41.71
N LEU A 379 -52.19 -24.03 -41.44
CA LEU A 379 -52.33 -25.45 -41.64
C LEU A 379 -53.51 -26.00 -40.83
N ASP A 380 -53.58 -25.72 -39.49
CA ASP A 380 -54.72 -26.13 -38.67
C ASP A 380 -56.03 -25.60 -39.20
N GLY A 381 -56.07 -24.36 -39.71
CA GLY A 381 -57.24 -23.76 -40.36
C GLY A 381 -57.65 -24.47 -41.66
N ILE A 382 -56.68 -24.91 -42.46
CA ILE A 382 -56.94 -25.68 -43.70
C ILE A 382 -57.47 -27.05 -43.35
N VAL A 383 -56.79 -27.75 -42.43
CA VAL A 383 -57.16 -29.13 -42.02
C VAL A 383 -58.44 -29.16 -41.18
N GLY A 384 -58.72 -28.05 -40.45
CA GLY A 384 -59.95 -27.86 -39.67
C GLY A 384 -61.23 -27.81 -40.49
N ARG A 385 -61.15 -27.65 -41.84
CA ARG A 385 -62.26 -27.78 -42.74
C ARG A 385 -62.71 -29.25 -42.90
N PHE A 386 -61.82 -30.19 -42.60
CA PHE A 386 -62.18 -31.64 -42.68
C PHE A 386 -62.73 -32.09 -41.32
N ARG A 387 -63.91 -32.72 -41.37
CA ARG A 387 -64.58 -33.31 -40.16
C ARG A 387 -64.10 -34.72 -39.98
N LEU A 388 -63.44 -35.02 -38.86
CA LEU A 388 -62.92 -36.35 -38.55
C LEU A 388 -63.79 -37.11 -37.56
N SER A 389 -64.66 -36.41 -36.85
CA SER A 389 -65.59 -36.96 -35.83
C SER A 389 -66.93 -36.25 -35.91
#